data_9bfe1aa59adabd5c41010306bd9c2068
#
_entry.id   9bfe1aa59adabd5c41010306bd9c2068
#
_cell.length_a   1.000
_cell.length_b   1.000
_cell.length_c   1.000
_cell.angle_alpha   90.00
_cell.angle_beta   90.00
_cell.angle_gamma   90.00
#
_symmetry.space_group_name_H-M   'P 1'
#
loop_
_entity.id
_entity.type
_entity.pdbx_description
1 polymer ?
#
loop_
_entity_poly.entity_id
_entity_poly.type
_entity_poly.pdbx_seq_one_letter_code
_entity_poly.pdbx_strand_id
1 'polypeptide(L)'
;MSKQEIIRVKPLIKEVTIAAGHLNNILSTINDEETLKDIKLTIEAAESISGKVDNMSDNFEQLMKDKELTKSIRDLTIGLSKFFNEIYP
;
A
#
# COMPACT_ATOMS: atom_id res chain seq x y z
N MET A 1 21.47 -22.93 -5.37
CA MET A 1 20.53 -21.98 -5.02
C MET A 1 19.56 -21.74 -6.12
N SER A 2 18.50 -21.31 -5.75
CA SER A 2 17.49 -21.22 -6.70
C SER A 2 17.38 -19.86 -7.26
N LYS A 3 17.74 -19.67 -8.45
CA LYS A 3 17.62 -18.43 -9.09
C LYS A 3 16.18 -18.08 -9.37
N GLN A 4 15.35 -19.05 -9.32
CA GLN A 4 13.95 -18.79 -9.52
C GLN A 4 13.34 -18.12 -8.31
N GLU A 5 14.09 -18.00 -7.26
CA GLU A 5 13.59 -17.34 -6.06
C GLU A 5 13.78 -15.84 -6.07
N ILE A 6 14.13 -15.28 -7.20
CA ILE A 6 14.24 -13.84 -7.29
C ILE A 6 12.87 -13.22 -7.13
N ILE A 7 12.70 -12.48 -6.06
CA ILE A 7 11.44 -11.81 -5.78
C ILE A 7 11.52 -10.39 -6.31
N ARG A 8 10.55 -10.04 -7.13
CA ARG A 8 10.48 -8.68 -7.64
C ARG A 8 9.58 -7.87 -6.74
N VAL A 9 10.19 -6.92 -6.05
CA VAL A 9 9.50 -6.15 -5.04
C VAL A 9 8.55 -5.12 -5.67
N LYS A 10 9.02 -4.45 -6.73
CA LYS A 10 8.20 -3.42 -7.36
C LYS A 10 6.84 -3.93 -7.87
N PRO A 11 6.79 -5.04 -8.61
CA PRO A 11 5.49 -5.54 -9.04
C PRO A 11 4.56 -5.88 -7.87
N LEU A 12 5.12 -6.42 -6.78
CA LEU A 12 4.31 -6.74 -5.60
C LEU A 12 3.74 -5.48 -4.97
N ILE A 13 4.58 -4.46 -4.81
CA ILE A 13 4.15 -3.18 -4.27
C ILE A 13 3.07 -2.57 -5.16
N LYS A 14 3.26 -2.63 -6.46
CA LYS A 14 2.28 -2.07 -7.39
C LYS A 14 0.95 -2.79 -7.32
N GLU A 15 0.98 -4.12 -7.19
CA GLU A 15 -0.27 -4.88 -7.08
C GLU A 15 -1.04 -4.51 -5.83
N VAL A 16 -0.34 -4.41 -4.69
CA VAL A 16 -0.97 -4.01 -3.45
C VAL A 16 -1.51 -2.59 -3.55
N THR A 17 -0.77 -1.72 -4.21
CA THR A 17 -1.15 -0.33 -4.38
C THR A 17 -2.42 -0.21 -5.23
N ILE A 18 -2.51 -0.99 -6.30
CA ILE A 18 -3.70 -1.01 -7.14
C ILE A 18 -4.89 -1.53 -6.35
N ALA A 19 -4.68 -2.59 -5.59
CA ALA A 19 -5.74 -3.16 -4.76
C ALA A 19 -6.24 -2.14 -3.73
N ALA A 20 -5.31 -1.42 -3.11
CA ALA A 20 -5.67 -0.38 -2.16
C ALA A 20 -6.44 0.75 -2.83
N GLY A 21 -6.10 1.06 -4.08
CA GLY A 21 -6.81 2.09 -4.83
C GLY A 21 -8.26 1.75 -5.08
N HIS A 22 -8.59 0.47 -5.13
CA HIS A 22 -9.97 0.04 -5.32
C HIS A 22 -10.86 0.39 -4.13
N LEU A 23 -10.26 0.66 -2.96
CA LEU A 23 -11.03 1.10 -1.81
C LEU A 23 -11.79 2.39 -2.09
N ASN A 24 -11.27 3.18 -3.01
CA ASN A 24 -11.94 4.42 -3.40
C ASN A 24 -13.35 4.18 -3.91
N ASN A 25 -13.60 2.99 -4.47
CA ASN A 25 -14.90 2.67 -5.04
C ASN A 25 -15.98 2.41 -3.99
N ILE A 26 -15.56 2.18 -2.75
CA ILE A 26 -16.52 1.89 -1.69
C ILE A 26 -16.65 3.03 -0.68
N LEU A 27 -15.97 4.14 -0.93
CA LEU A 27 -16.01 5.26 0.01
C LEU A 27 -17.41 5.74 0.30
N SER A 28 -18.25 5.79 -0.74
CA SER A 28 -19.62 6.30 -0.59
C SER A 28 -20.51 5.38 0.23
N THR A 29 -20.10 4.15 0.47
CA THR A 29 -20.88 3.20 1.25
C THR A 29 -20.46 3.14 2.71
N ILE A 30 -19.43 3.91 3.08
CA ILE A 30 -18.89 3.88 4.43
C ILE A 30 -19.54 4.99 5.25
N ASN A 31 -20.19 4.60 6.33
CA ASN A 31 -20.87 5.54 7.23
C ASN A 31 -20.06 5.84 8.50
N ASP A 32 -19.07 5.01 8.79
CA ASP A 32 -18.26 5.18 9.98
C ASP A 32 -17.11 6.12 9.70
N GLU A 33 -17.03 7.21 10.46
CA GLU A 33 -16.01 8.23 10.25
C GLU A 33 -14.60 7.70 10.42
N GLU A 34 -14.40 6.80 11.38
CA GLU A 34 -13.08 6.26 11.64
C GLU A 34 -12.62 5.37 10.49
N THR A 35 -13.52 4.51 10.03
CA THR A 35 -13.22 3.64 8.89
C THR A 35 -12.95 4.47 7.65
N LEU A 36 -13.74 5.51 7.42
CA LEU A 36 -13.56 6.39 6.28
C LEU A 36 -12.20 7.07 6.32
N LYS A 37 -11.80 7.51 7.50
CA LYS A 37 -10.50 8.14 7.70
C LYS A 37 -9.36 7.17 7.38
N ASP A 38 -9.48 5.94 7.85
CA ASP A 38 -8.47 4.93 7.62
C ASP A 38 -8.35 4.58 6.14
N ILE A 39 -9.48 4.50 5.44
CA ILE A 39 -9.48 4.22 4.02
C ILE A 39 -8.84 5.37 3.25
N LYS A 40 -9.16 6.60 3.59
CA LYS A 40 -8.56 7.75 2.92
C LYS A 40 -7.06 7.79 3.12
N LEU A 41 -6.61 7.49 4.32
CA LEU A 41 -5.18 7.45 4.62
C LEU A 41 -4.51 6.36 3.80
N THR A 42 -5.16 5.21 3.68
CA THR A 42 -4.65 4.10 2.89
C THR A 42 -4.52 4.48 1.42
N ILE A 43 -5.52 5.14 0.88
CA ILE A 43 -5.50 5.59 -0.52
C ILE A 43 -4.39 6.60 -0.74
N GLU A 44 -4.21 7.54 0.18
CA GLU A 44 -3.14 8.53 0.07
C GLU A 44 -1.77 7.85 0.09
N ALA A 45 -1.61 6.87 0.95
CA ALA A 45 -0.36 6.12 1.00
C ALA A 45 -0.12 5.38 -0.31
N ALA A 46 -1.16 4.77 -0.86
CA ALA A 46 -1.06 4.06 -2.12
C ALA A 46 -0.65 4.99 -3.26
N GLU A 47 -1.24 6.19 -3.29
CA GLU A 47 -0.90 7.16 -4.32
C GLU A 47 0.55 7.62 -4.20
N SER A 48 1.01 7.84 -2.97
CA SER A 48 2.39 8.24 -2.73
C SER A 48 3.36 7.16 -3.21
N ILE A 49 3.07 5.91 -2.89
CA ILE A 49 3.90 4.79 -3.31
C ILE A 49 3.93 4.70 -4.83
N SER A 50 2.77 4.79 -5.45
CA SER A 50 2.64 4.67 -6.90
C SER A 50 3.47 5.71 -7.63
N GLY A 51 3.51 6.93 -7.09
CA GLY A 51 4.28 7.99 -7.72
C GLY A 51 5.78 7.81 -7.60
N LYS A 52 6.23 7.04 -6.60
CA LYS A 52 7.66 6.87 -6.38
C LYS A 52 8.24 5.61 -7.01
N VAL A 53 7.50 4.52 -6.94
CA VAL A 53 8.07 3.20 -7.25
C VAL A 53 8.47 3.07 -8.71
N ASP A 54 7.76 3.73 -9.61
CA ASP A 54 8.04 3.62 -11.04
C ASP A 54 9.45 4.08 -11.40
N ASN A 55 9.99 5.03 -10.66
CA ASN A 55 11.29 5.62 -10.95
C ASN A 55 12.43 5.03 -10.13
N MET A 56 12.14 3.99 -9.37
CA MET A 56 13.14 3.41 -8.48
C MET A 56 13.63 2.07 -9.01
N SER A 57 14.83 1.70 -8.59
CA SER A 57 15.39 0.38 -8.89
C SER A 57 14.60 -0.69 -8.15
N ASP A 58 14.49 -1.87 -8.77
CA ASP A 58 13.84 -3.01 -8.10
C ASP A 58 14.84 -3.72 -7.19
N ASN A 59 15.44 -2.97 -6.31
CA ASN A 59 16.41 -3.46 -5.34
C ASN A 59 15.83 -3.19 -3.96
N PHE A 60 15.58 -4.23 -3.22
CA PHE A 60 14.92 -4.12 -1.92
C PHE A 60 15.65 -3.16 -0.98
N GLU A 61 16.98 -3.28 -0.93
CA GLU A 61 17.77 -2.42 -0.04
C GLU A 61 17.62 -0.95 -0.39
N GLN A 62 17.66 -0.65 -1.68
CA GLN A 62 17.53 0.74 -2.11
C GLN A 62 16.12 1.27 -1.87
N LEU A 63 15.12 0.43 -2.11
CA LEU A 63 13.75 0.83 -1.85
C LEU A 63 13.55 1.15 -0.37
N MET A 64 14.12 0.33 0.50
CA MET A 64 13.94 0.52 1.95
C MET A 64 14.76 1.68 2.50
N LYS A 65 15.70 2.21 1.74
CA LYS A 65 16.44 3.40 2.16
C LYS A 65 15.66 4.68 1.99
N ASP A 66 14.66 4.67 1.12
CA ASP A 66 13.81 5.84 0.93
C ASP A 66 12.85 5.94 2.10
N LYS A 67 13.04 6.95 2.93
CA LYS A 67 12.25 7.08 4.15
C LYS A 67 10.80 7.42 3.88
N GLU A 68 10.55 8.19 2.84
CA GLU A 68 9.17 8.50 2.48
C GLU A 68 8.44 7.27 1.97
N LEU A 69 9.12 6.47 1.16
CA LEU A 69 8.54 5.24 0.66
C LEU A 69 8.25 4.27 1.80
N THR A 70 9.21 4.13 2.70
CA THR A 70 9.04 3.23 3.85
C THR A 70 7.87 3.67 4.71
N LYS A 71 7.75 4.98 4.94
CA LYS A 71 6.62 5.50 5.71
C LYS A 71 5.30 5.22 5.01
N SER A 72 5.25 5.44 3.71
CA SER A 72 4.03 5.20 2.95
C SER A 72 3.63 3.73 2.95
N ILE A 73 4.61 2.84 2.84
CA ILE A 73 4.34 1.41 2.90
C ILE A 73 3.79 1.03 4.28
N ARG A 74 4.36 1.60 5.34
CA ARG A 74 3.86 1.36 6.68
C ARG A 74 2.43 1.86 6.83
N ASP A 75 2.17 3.07 6.36
CA ASP A 75 0.82 3.64 6.45
C ASP A 75 -0.18 2.82 5.67
N LEU A 76 0.22 2.34 4.49
CA LEU A 76 -0.62 1.47 3.69
C LEU A 76 -0.94 0.17 4.44
N THR A 77 0.09 -0.43 5.03
CA THR A 77 -0.06 -1.69 5.77
C THR A 77 -0.99 -1.51 6.97
N ILE A 78 -0.80 -0.42 7.72
CA ILE A 78 -1.64 -0.15 8.88
C ILE A 78 -3.08 0.10 8.46
N GLY A 79 -3.27 0.89 7.40
CA GLY A 79 -4.61 1.19 6.91
C GLY A 79 -5.34 -0.06 6.43
N LEU A 80 -4.67 -0.89 5.66
CA LEU A 80 -5.27 -2.13 5.20
C LEU A 80 -5.59 -3.07 6.36
N SER A 81 -4.69 -3.13 7.34
CA SER A 81 -4.89 -3.98 8.51
C SER A 81 -6.13 -3.56 9.29
N LYS A 82 -6.28 -2.26 9.49
CA LYS A 82 -7.46 -1.74 10.20
C LYS A 82 -8.73 -2.02 9.41
N PHE A 83 -8.67 -1.83 8.10
CA PHE A 83 -9.82 -2.07 7.25
C PHE A 83 -10.25 -3.53 7.31
N PHE A 84 -9.28 -4.44 7.25
CA PHE A 84 -9.60 -5.87 7.34
C PHE A 84 -10.21 -6.23 8.69
N ASN A 85 -9.74 -5.61 9.76
CA ASN A 85 -10.32 -5.87 11.08
C ASN A 85 -11.76 -5.39 11.17
N GLU A 86 -12.11 -4.35 10.42
CA GLU A 86 -13.49 -3.88 10.37
C GLU A 86 -14.40 -4.84 9.63
N ILE A 87 -13.87 -5.45 8.55
CA ILE A 87 -14.67 -6.33 7.71
C ILE A 87 -14.78 -7.72 8.35
N TYR A 88 -13.72 -8.18 8.98
CA TYR A 88 -13.66 -9.53 9.57
C TYR A 88 -13.38 -9.41 11.06
N PRO A 89 -14.37 -9.02 11.85
CA PRO A 89 -14.19 -8.82 13.28
C PRO A 89 -13.97 -10.12 14.06
#